data_d0f8befdda7042178b97bc076fb3ab9f
#
_entry.id   d0f8befdda7042178b97bc076fb3ab9f
#
_cell.length_a   1.000
_cell.length_b   1.000
_cell.length_c   1.000
_cell.angle_alpha   90.00
_cell.angle_beta   90.00
_cell.angle_gamma   90.00
#
_symmetry.space_group_name_H-M   'P 1'
#
loop_
_entity.id
_entity.type
_entity.pdbx_description
1 polymer ?
#
loop_
_entity_poly.entity_id
_entity_poly.type
_entity_poly.pdbx_seq_one_letter_code
_entity_poly.pdbx_strand_id
1 'polypeptide(L)'
;MHSNTPHHSPSTGRLAGPARLLSALSLFVPALLSAQGMAIPSDDPAVRRAMSAIQPLQSWTLEQQISICEIPAPPFKERARAEEFKRRMIAFGYTNARIDSEGNVIVEIGRGDGPTVLITGHLDTVFPEGTDVRTTRTGDRVAGPGIGDDCRGLAVVLTLAKVLKDQRVEPKGRLIMVGNVGEEGPGNLRGVRHLLTKEFAGKIDYFISVDGAGSGAITSRAVGSHRYLVSFEGPGGHSYGAFGMTNPMHAMGRAIANIADIQVPTRPKVTFNVGIVRGGTSVNTITPSAQMEIDMRSESATELSAIDVKIRAAVEAGAAAERARWPNSRAGITVKYDTIGIRPTGGQSDDAPIVRTAWAAVEALDWLPATVASSTDANLPIAMGIPAITINGGGVSTGAHGTEEAYRELPDSYKGPQLALLLVTALVGVVR
;
A
#
# COMPACT_ATOMS: atom_id res chain seq x y z
N MET A 1 -73.68 38.06 23.18
CA MET A 1 -74.71 38.73 22.36
C MET A 1 -74.73 38.04 21.00
N HIS A 2 -75.94 37.47 20.71
CA HIS A 2 -76.50 37.01 19.43
C HIS A 2 -75.70 36.07 18.55
N SER A 3 -76.01 34.76 18.52
CA SER A 3 -77.17 34.04 17.91
C SER A 3 -77.21 34.21 16.39
N ASN A 4 -77.07 33.11 15.67
CA ASN A 4 -78.13 32.43 14.97
C ASN A 4 -77.65 31.33 14.05
N THR A 5 -78.09 30.13 14.29
CA THR A 5 -78.45 29.12 13.30
C THR A 5 -79.80 29.53 12.65
N PRO A 6 -80.34 28.94 11.52
CA PRO A 6 -80.44 27.52 11.22
C PRO A 6 -80.60 27.09 9.73
N HIS A 7 -80.88 25.78 9.55
CA HIS A 7 -81.79 25.05 8.62
C HIS A 7 -81.13 24.29 7.44
N HIS A 8 -81.16 23.01 7.54
CA HIS A 8 -81.91 21.91 6.81
C HIS A 8 -82.09 22.11 5.29
N SER A 9 -81.89 21.18 4.43
CA SER A 9 -82.25 19.76 4.34
C SER A 9 -81.69 19.12 3.02
N PRO A 10 -81.96 17.85 2.72
CA PRO A 10 -81.06 16.89 2.23
C PRO A 10 -81.28 16.53 0.73
N SER A 11 -80.29 15.95 0.09
CA SER A 11 -80.50 15.18 -1.17
C SER A 11 -79.58 14.02 -1.31
N THR A 12 -80.17 12.91 -1.14
CA THR A 12 -80.07 11.65 -1.89
C THR A 12 -78.71 11.25 -2.56
N GLY A 13 -78.24 10.19 -2.04
CA GLY A 13 -77.37 9.15 -2.38
C GLY A 13 -77.01 8.80 -3.82
N ARG A 14 -75.77 8.38 -3.94
CA ARG A 14 -75.41 7.29 -4.83
C ARG A 14 -74.21 6.56 -4.20
N LEU A 15 -74.40 5.27 -3.98
CA LEU A 15 -73.41 4.31 -3.59
C LEU A 15 -72.42 4.13 -4.75
N ALA A 16 -71.11 4.42 -4.57
CA ALA A 16 -70.07 3.98 -5.43
C ALA A 16 -69.18 2.98 -4.67
N GLY A 17 -69.07 1.80 -5.18
CA GLY A 17 -68.36 0.67 -4.59
C GLY A 17 -66.84 0.89 -4.47
N PRO A 18 -66.16 0.08 -3.65
CA PRO A 18 -64.73 0.27 -3.38
C PRO A 18 -63.88 -0.16 -4.59
N ALA A 19 -63.15 0.78 -5.17
CA ALA A 19 -62.08 0.49 -6.09
C ALA A 19 -60.94 -0.21 -5.31
N ARG A 20 -60.70 -1.48 -5.62
CA ARG A 20 -59.53 -2.23 -5.15
C ARG A 20 -58.29 -1.65 -5.80
N LEU A 21 -57.49 -0.86 -5.08
CA LEU A 21 -56.12 -0.57 -5.40
C LEU A 21 -55.29 -1.86 -5.20
N LEU A 22 -54.95 -2.51 -6.29
CA LEU A 22 -53.90 -3.50 -6.30
C LEU A 22 -52.53 -2.75 -6.17
N SER A 23 -52.04 -2.66 -4.94
CA SER A 23 -50.66 -2.25 -4.67
C SER A 23 -49.76 -3.37 -5.15
N ALA A 24 -49.12 -3.18 -6.30
CA ALA A 24 -48.01 -4.00 -6.75
C ALA A 24 -46.80 -3.79 -5.80
N LEU A 25 -46.70 -4.68 -4.82
CA LEU A 25 -45.51 -4.77 -3.96
C LEU A 25 -44.37 -5.34 -4.84
N SER A 26 -43.55 -4.46 -5.42
CA SER A 26 -42.32 -4.84 -6.06
C SER A 26 -41.39 -5.38 -4.96
N LEU A 27 -41.32 -6.69 -4.84
CA LEU A 27 -40.28 -7.38 -4.07
C LEU A 27 -38.93 -7.04 -4.72
N PHE A 28 -38.27 -6.04 -4.18
CA PHE A 28 -36.84 -5.86 -4.39
C PHE A 28 -36.15 -7.05 -3.71
N VAL A 29 -35.93 -8.11 -4.44
CA VAL A 29 -34.99 -9.18 -4.05
C VAL A 29 -33.61 -8.57 -4.24
N PRO A 30 -32.87 -8.25 -3.16
CA PRO A 30 -31.47 -7.94 -3.32
C PRO A 30 -30.86 -9.20 -3.95
N ALA A 31 -30.28 -9.08 -5.13
CA ALA A 31 -29.45 -10.11 -5.70
C ALA A 31 -28.32 -10.35 -4.66
N LEU A 32 -28.41 -11.44 -3.92
CA LEU A 32 -27.31 -12.04 -3.21
C LEU A 32 -26.27 -12.37 -4.29
N LEU A 33 -25.42 -11.40 -4.66
CA LEU A 33 -24.18 -11.69 -5.37
C LEU A 33 -23.45 -12.69 -4.47
N SER A 34 -23.40 -13.93 -4.95
CA SER A 34 -22.76 -15.02 -4.24
C SER A 34 -21.33 -14.62 -3.89
N ALA A 35 -20.95 -14.82 -2.65
CA ALA A 35 -19.59 -14.68 -2.12
C ALA A 35 -18.62 -15.73 -2.69
N GLN A 36 -18.81 -16.15 -3.93
CA GLN A 36 -17.92 -17.07 -4.64
C GLN A 36 -16.84 -16.25 -5.34
N GLY A 37 -15.58 -16.63 -5.12
CA GLY A 37 -14.44 -16.14 -5.89
C GLY A 37 -14.63 -16.44 -7.39
N MET A 38 -13.90 -15.74 -8.23
CA MET A 38 -13.89 -16.06 -9.67
C MET A 38 -13.24 -17.41 -9.91
N ALA A 39 -13.76 -18.18 -10.83
CA ALA A 39 -13.18 -19.47 -11.19
C ALA A 39 -11.79 -19.26 -11.81
N ILE A 40 -10.83 -20.03 -11.32
CA ILE A 40 -9.46 -20.02 -11.87
C ILE A 40 -9.50 -20.70 -13.24
N PRO A 41 -9.06 -20.04 -14.33
CA PRO A 41 -9.17 -20.57 -15.68
C PRO A 41 -8.04 -21.58 -16.00
N SER A 42 -7.77 -22.51 -15.08
CA SER A 42 -6.72 -23.53 -15.23
C SER A 42 -6.94 -24.46 -16.44
N ASP A 43 -8.18 -24.63 -16.87
CA ASP A 43 -8.54 -25.47 -18.02
C ASP A 43 -8.49 -24.73 -19.36
N ASP A 44 -8.34 -23.41 -19.36
CA ASP A 44 -8.19 -22.65 -20.60
C ASP A 44 -6.88 -23.01 -21.29
N PRO A 45 -6.89 -23.40 -22.59
CA PRO A 45 -5.68 -23.83 -23.30
C PRO A 45 -4.58 -22.77 -23.36
N ALA A 46 -4.93 -21.47 -23.45
CA ALA A 46 -3.95 -20.39 -23.50
C ALA A 46 -3.30 -20.18 -22.11
N VAL A 47 -4.12 -20.24 -21.05
CA VAL A 47 -3.62 -20.16 -19.66
C VAL A 47 -2.72 -21.34 -19.34
N ARG A 48 -3.12 -22.58 -19.70
CA ARG A 48 -2.26 -23.76 -19.49
C ARG A 48 -0.91 -23.66 -20.19
N ARG A 49 -0.89 -23.21 -21.45
CA ARG A 49 0.39 -22.98 -22.16
C ARG A 49 1.24 -21.94 -21.44
N ALA A 50 0.64 -20.84 -21.00
CA ALA A 50 1.32 -19.78 -20.28
C ALA A 50 1.87 -20.28 -18.93
N MET A 51 1.09 -21.02 -18.16
CA MET A 51 1.53 -21.66 -16.90
C MET A 51 2.74 -22.57 -17.13
N SER A 52 2.69 -23.41 -18.16
CA SER A 52 3.79 -24.33 -18.47
C SER A 52 5.04 -23.60 -18.97
N ALA A 53 4.89 -22.43 -19.59
CA ALA A 53 6.01 -21.63 -20.08
C ALA A 53 6.77 -20.88 -18.95
N ILE A 54 6.16 -20.68 -17.78
CA ILE A 54 6.78 -19.94 -16.67
C ILE A 54 7.90 -20.74 -16.00
N GLN A 55 7.71 -22.02 -15.73
CA GLN A 55 8.71 -22.84 -15.02
C GLN A 55 10.08 -22.83 -15.70
N PRO A 56 10.22 -23.03 -17.02
CA PRO A 56 11.51 -22.93 -17.70
C PRO A 56 12.16 -21.53 -17.64
N LEU A 57 11.36 -20.49 -17.37
CA LEU A 57 11.86 -19.13 -17.23
C LEU A 57 12.38 -18.80 -15.82
N GLN A 58 12.40 -19.73 -14.88
CA GLN A 58 12.79 -19.44 -13.49
C GLN A 58 14.15 -18.75 -13.40
N SER A 59 15.18 -19.29 -14.05
CA SER A 59 16.52 -18.67 -14.09
C SER A 59 16.51 -17.30 -14.75
N TRP A 60 15.76 -17.15 -15.84
CA TRP A 60 15.61 -15.86 -16.52
C TRP A 60 14.92 -14.83 -15.61
N THR A 61 13.88 -15.24 -14.86
CA THR A 61 13.20 -14.38 -13.89
C THR A 61 14.16 -13.90 -12.80
N LEU A 62 15.01 -14.79 -12.28
CA LEU A 62 16.05 -14.43 -11.31
C LEU A 62 17.07 -13.42 -11.89
N GLU A 63 17.48 -13.61 -13.14
CA GLU A 63 18.36 -12.65 -13.82
C GLU A 63 17.72 -11.28 -14.03
N GLN A 64 16.40 -11.25 -14.34
CA GLN A 64 15.65 -9.98 -14.37
C GLN A 64 15.62 -9.30 -12.99
N GLN A 65 15.39 -10.07 -11.93
CA GLN A 65 15.42 -9.60 -10.56
C GLN A 65 16.77 -8.98 -10.19
N ILE A 66 17.86 -9.69 -10.42
CA ILE A 66 19.23 -9.25 -10.15
C ILE A 66 19.54 -7.97 -10.93
N SER A 67 19.40 -8.02 -12.25
CA SER A 67 19.83 -6.94 -13.13
C SER A 67 19.00 -5.66 -13.00
N ILE A 68 17.74 -5.72 -12.53
CA ILE A 68 16.97 -4.52 -12.26
C ILE A 68 17.29 -3.97 -10.87
N CYS A 69 17.63 -4.85 -9.92
CA CYS A 69 18.01 -4.48 -8.57
C CYS A 69 19.30 -3.67 -8.52
N GLU A 70 20.26 -4.01 -9.39
CA GLU A 70 21.55 -3.31 -9.49
C GLU A 70 21.46 -1.89 -10.10
N ILE A 71 20.24 -1.44 -10.43
CA ILE A 71 19.99 -0.05 -10.81
C ILE A 71 19.52 0.72 -9.59
N PRO A 72 20.26 1.71 -9.08
CA PRO A 72 19.85 2.48 -7.91
C PRO A 72 18.49 3.14 -8.11
N ALA A 73 17.62 3.02 -7.12
CA ALA A 73 16.31 3.66 -7.11
C ALA A 73 15.96 4.16 -5.69
N PRO A 74 16.72 5.14 -5.15
CA PRO A 74 16.38 5.75 -3.87
C PRO A 74 15.04 6.48 -3.98
N PRO A 75 14.36 6.74 -2.85
CA PRO A 75 13.11 7.49 -2.86
C PRO A 75 13.22 8.80 -3.64
N PHE A 76 12.25 9.09 -4.52
CA PHE A 76 12.19 10.23 -5.45
C PHE A 76 13.26 10.24 -6.57
N LYS A 77 14.07 9.19 -6.73
CA LYS A 77 15.11 9.06 -7.76
C LYS A 77 15.02 7.74 -8.53
N GLU A 78 13.83 7.24 -8.72
CA GLU A 78 13.53 5.94 -9.35
C GLU A 78 13.70 5.95 -10.89
N ARG A 79 13.93 7.12 -11.47
CA ARG A 79 13.88 7.33 -12.94
C ARG A 79 14.75 6.34 -13.73
N ALA A 80 15.95 6.06 -13.29
CA ALA A 80 16.86 5.17 -14.02
C ALA A 80 16.29 3.74 -14.11
N ARG A 81 15.74 3.23 -13.00
CA ARG A 81 15.09 1.91 -12.93
C ARG A 81 13.79 1.89 -13.73
N ALA A 82 13.01 2.98 -13.69
CA ALA A 82 11.79 3.12 -14.48
C ALA A 82 12.06 3.09 -15.99
N GLU A 83 13.09 3.80 -16.48
CA GLU A 83 13.46 3.77 -17.90
C GLU A 83 13.93 2.37 -18.34
N GLU A 84 14.66 1.64 -17.49
CA GLU A 84 15.07 0.27 -17.79
C GLU A 84 13.88 -0.69 -17.77
N PHE A 85 12.96 -0.58 -16.80
CA PHE A 85 11.74 -1.39 -16.77
C PHE A 85 10.88 -1.16 -18.02
N LYS A 86 10.68 0.11 -18.43
CA LYS A 86 10.01 0.47 -19.67
C LYS A 86 10.72 -0.11 -20.90
N ARG A 87 12.06 -0.01 -20.97
CA ARG A 87 12.84 -0.56 -22.06
C ARG A 87 12.62 -2.08 -22.23
N ARG A 88 12.57 -2.82 -21.12
CA ARG A 88 12.26 -4.26 -21.12
C ARG A 88 10.85 -4.54 -21.62
N MET A 89 9.85 -3.78 -21.18
CA MET A 89 8.47 -3.90 -21.68
C MET A 89 8.39 -3.66 -23.20
N ILE A 90 9.08 -2.64 -23.71
CA ILE A 90 9.16 -2.38 -25.16
C ILE A 90 9.84 -3.56 -25.89
N ALA A 91 10.91 -4.12 -25.33
CA ALA A 91 11.61 -5.27 -25.91
C ALA A 91 10.73 -6.53 -25.96
N PHE A 92 9.76 -6.69 -25.08
CA PHE A 92 8.74 -7.74 -25.16
C PHE A 92 7.65 -7.45 -26.20
N GLY A 93 7.68 -6.27 -26.84
CA GLY A 93 6.72 -5.86 -27.88
C GLY A 93 5.54 -5.03 -27.37
N TYR A 94 5.63 -4.44 -26.17
CA TYR A 94 4.65 -3.49 -25.64
C TYR A 94 5.03 -2.06 -26.02
N THR A 95 4.76 -1.68 -27.25
CA THR A 95 5.13 -0.36 -27.81
C THR A 95 4.41 0.82 -27.16
N ASN A 96 3.34 0.56 -26.41
CA ASN A 96 2.58 1.54 -25.64
C ASN A 96 3.13 1.76 -24.22
N ALA A 97 4.25 1.11 -23.85
CA ALA A 97 4.88 1.33 -22.56
C ALA A 97 5.30 2.79 -22.41
N ARG A 98 4.82 3.45 -21.34
CA ARG A 98 5.06 4.87 -21.07
C ARG A 98 5.40 5.12 -19.61
N ILE A 99 6.02 6.24 -19.32
CA ILE A 99 6.20 6.75 -17.96
C ILE A 99 5.22 7.91 -17.80
N ASP A 100 4.45 7.89 -16.71
CA ASP A 100 3.53 8.98 -16.38
C ASP A 100 4.26 10.17 -15.72
N SER A 101 3.51 11.21 -15.37
CA SER A 101 4.08 12.42 -14.76
C SER A 101 4.61 12.21 -13.35
N GLU A 102 4.21 11.14 -12.68
CA GLU A 102 4.70 10.79 -11.34
C GLU A 102 5.97 9.92 -11.39
N GLY A 103 6.19 9.21 -12.51
CA GLY A 103 7.31 8.32 -12.73
C GLY A 103 6.94 6.83 -12.83
N ASN A 104 5.65 6.47 -12.74
CA ASN A 104 5.20 5.09 -12.92
C ASN A 104 5.38 4.66 -14.37
N VAL A 105 5.84 3.43 -14.56
CA VAL A 105 5.85 2.78 -15.88
C VAL A 105 4.55 2.03 -16.08
N ILE A 106 3.85 2.29 -17.18
CA ILE A 106 2.51 1.77 -17.45
C ILE A 106 2.48 1.07 -18.80
N VAL A 107 1.93 -0.14 -18.82
CA VAL A 107 1.58 -0.91 -20.02
C VAL A 107 0.12 -1.34 -19.91
N GLU A 108 -0.66 -1.11 -20.98
CA GLU A 108 -2.07 -1.44 -21.04
C GLU A 108 -2.33 -2.44 -22.16
N ILE A 109 -3.07 -3.52 -21.88
CA ILE A 109 -3.44 -4.55 -22.85
C ILE A 109 -4.88 -5.02 -22.62
N GLY A 110 -5.43 -5.72 -23.61
CA GLY A 110 -6.77 -6.32 -23.57
C GLY A 110 -7.79 -5.57 -24.43
N ARG A 111 -8.98 -6.16 -24.55
CA ARG A 111 -10.07 -5.62 -25.40
C ARG A 111 -10.92 -4.56 -24.71
N GLY A 112 -10.94 -4.56 -23.39
CA GLY A 112 -11.81 -3.66 -22.61
C GLY A 112 -13.26 -4.15 -22.48
N ASP A 113 -13.53 -5.41 -22.86
CA ASP A 113 -14.86 -6.02 -22.77
C ASP A 113 -15.10 -6.72 -21.43
N GLY A 114 -14.54 -6.20 -20.35
CA GLY A 114 -14.62 -6.76 -19.01
C GLY A 114 -13.97 -5.86 -17.97
N PRO A 115 -13.67 -6.40 -16.77
CA PRO A 115 -13.06 -5.64 -15.70
C PRO A 115 -11.68 -5.07 -16.04
N THR A 116 -11.35 -3.95 -15.42
CA THR A 116 -10.01 -3.37 -15.44
C THR A 116 -9.22 -3.84 -14.23
N VAL A 117 -8.15 -4.58 -14.47
CA VAL A 117 -7.25 -5.12 -13.45
C VAL A 117 -5.91 -4.40 -13.54
N LEU A 118 -5.43 -3.85 -12.42
CA LEU A 118 -4.10 -3.29 -12.31
C LEU A 118 -3.24 -4.23 -11.48
N ILE A 119 -2.06 -4.59 -12.02
CA ILE A 119 -1.03 -5.34 -11.29
C ILE A 119 0.26 -4.54 -11.27
N THR A 120 0.91 -4.47 -10.11
CA THR A 120 2.10 -3.64 -9.90
C THR A 120 3.17 -4.33 -9.07
N GLY A 121 4.43 -3.90 -9.24
CA GLY A 121 5.54 -4.05 -8.32
C GLY A 121 6.24 -2.69 -8.21
N HIS A 122 6.81 -2.35 -7.03
CA HIS A 122 7.37 -1.02 -6.86
C HIS A 122 8.85 -0.92 -7.29
N LEU A 123 9.20 0.25 -7.81
CA LEU A 123 10.53 0.54 -8.36
C LEU A 123 11.51 1.02 -7.29
N ASP A 124 11.02 1.73 -6.30
CA ASP A 124 11.85 2.34 -5.26
C ASP A 124 12.35 1.34 -4.22
N THR A 125 13.29 1.79 -3.42
CA THR A 125 13.82 1.07 -2.25
C THR A 125 13.94 2.05 -1.09
N VAL A 126 14.11 1.53 0.15
CA VAL A 126 14.36 2.36 1.34
C VAL A 126 15.76 2.99 1.38
N PHE A 127 16.66 2.57 0.49
CA PHE A 127 18.07 2.90 0.59
C PHE A 127 18.36 4.29 0.06
N PRO A 128 19.21 5.09 0.76
CA PRO A 128 19.57 6.43 0.31
C PRO A 128 20.49 6.39 -0.92
N GLU A 129 20.58 7.53 -1.59
CA GLU A 129 21.51 7.72 -2.70
C GLU A 129 22.97 7.42 -2.28
N GLY A 130 23.69 6.75 -3.16
CA GLY A 130 25.09 6.33 -2.91
C GLY A 130 25.21 4.95 -2.24
N THR A 131 24.10 4.29 -1.89
CA THR A 131 24.14 2.89 -1.44
C THR A 131 24.66 2.01 -2.58
N ASP A 132 25.61 1.12 -2.27
CA ASP A 132 26.06 0.09 -3.21
C ASP A 132 24.98 -0.98 -3.38
N VAL A 133 24.36 -1.00 -4.55
CA VAL A 133 23.26 -1.92 -4.88
C VAL A 133 23.71 -3.16 -5.65
N ARG A 134 25.04 -3.38 -5.80
CA ARG A 134 25.54 -4.59 -6.44
C ARG A 134 25.15 -5.82 -5.63
N THR A 135 24.78 -6.86 -6.35
CA THR A 135 24.38 -8.12 -5.72
C THR A 135 25.55 -9.11 -5.66
N THR A 136 25.50 -10.00 -4.69
CA THR A 136 26.43 -11.13 -4.58
C THR A 136 25.66 -12.43 -4.59
N ARG A 137 25.99 -13.31 -5.55
CA ARG A 137 25.34 -14.63 -5.67
C ARG A 137 26.23 -15.74 -5.14
N THR A 138 25.67 -16.59 -4.28
CA THR A 138 26.31 -17.80 -3.76
C THR A 138 25.32 -18.96 -3.84
N GLY A 139 25.47 -19.80 -4.86
CA GLY A 139 24.52 -20.90 -5.13
C GLY A 139 23.11 -20.39 -5.44
N ASP A 140 22.16 -20.77 -4.61
CA ASP A 140 20.75 -20.36 -4.69
C ASP A 140 20.43 -19.04 -3.97
N ARG A 141 21.40 -18.47 -3.25
CA ARG A 141 21.28 -17.23 -2.50
C ARG A 141 21.86 -16.06 -3.27
N VAL A 142 21.09 -14.97 -3.38
CA VAL A 142 21.51 -13.66 -3.88
C VAL A 142 21.34 -12.65 -2.76
N ALA A 143 22.40 -11.93 -2.43
CA ALA A 143 22.38 -10.87 -1.42
C ALA A 143 22.60 -9.51 -2.07
N GLY A 144 21.84 -8.52 -1.65
CA GLY A 144 21.94 -7.13 -2.10
C GLY A 144 20.72 -6.32 -1.65
N PRO A 145 20.88 -4.99 -1.52
CA PRO A 145 19.82 -4.09 -1.07
C PRO A 145 18.58 -4.14 -1.97
N GLY A 146 17.40 -4.46 -1.41
CA GLY A 146 16.14 -4.49 -2.15
C GLY A 146 15.96 -5.72 -3.05
N ILE A 147 16.78 -6.76 -2.91
CA ILE A 147 16.72 -7.94 -3.81
C ILE A 147 15.39 -8.69 -3.68
N GLY A 148 14.78 -8.71 -2.51
CA GLY A 148 13.45 -9.27 -2.28
C GLY A 148 12.37 -8.20 -2.38
N ASP A 149 12.64 -7.04 -1.80
CA ASP A 149 11.73 -5.93 -1.63
C ASP A 149 12.21 -4.69 -2.44
N ASP A 150 11.69 -4.43 -3.66
CA ASP A 150 10.73 -5.25 -4.39
C ASP A 150 11.24 -5.64 -5.79
N CYS A 151 12.56 -5.90 -5.91
CA CYS A 151 13.09 -6.37 -7.20
C CYS A 151 12.46 -7.71 -7.61
N ARG A 152 11.96 -8.50 -6.64
CA ARG A 152 11.24 -9.74 -6.92
C ARG A 152 9.87 -9.48 -7.54
N GLY A 153 9.07 -8.58 -7.01
CA GLY A 153 7.77 -8.21 -7.59
C GLY A 153 7.92 -7.63 -9.00
N LEU A 154 8.91 -6.77 -9.22
CA LEU A 154 9.22 -6.26 -10.56
C LEU A 154 9.55 -7.40 -11.54
N ALA A 155 10.35 -8.40 -11.12
CA ALA A 155 10.67 -9.54 -11.96
C ALA A 155 9.45 -10.41 -12.25
N VAL A 156 8.52 -10.54 -11.31
CA VAL A 156 7.24 -11.23 -11.52
C VAL A 156 6.41 -10.52 -12.57
N VAL A 157 6.27 -9.18 -12.49
CA VAL A 157 5.51 -8.39 -13.47
C VAL A 157 6.15 -8.49 -14.86
N LEU A 158 7.50 -8.45 -14.95
CA LEU A 158 8.22 -8.67 -16.22
C LEU A 158 7.98 -10.08 -16.79
N THR A 159 8.01 -11.11 -15.94
CA THR A 159 7.76 -12.50 -16.36
C THR A 159 6.33 -12.68 -16.85
N LEU A 160 5.36 -12.12 -16.12
CA LEU A 160 3.96 -12.10 -16.54
C LEU A 160 3.79 -11.43 -17.90
N ALA A 161 4.37 -10.24 -18.09
CA ALA A 161 4.31 -9.51 -19.34
C ALA A 161 4.89 -10.34 -20.51
N LYS A 162 6.10 -10.90 -20.31
CA LYS A 162 6.74 -11.74 -21.32
C LYS A 162 5.87 -12.93 -21.71
N VAL A 163 5.35 -13.67 -20.73
CA VAL A 163 4.59 -14.88 -20.97
C VAL A 163 3.23 -14.59 -21.64
N LEU A 164 2.53 -13.56 -21.20
CA LEU A 164 1.28 -13.13 -21.85
C LEU A 164 1.50 -12.84 -23.35
N LYS A 165 2.60 -12.17 -23.69
CA LYS A 165 2.95 -11.85 -25.08
C LYS A 165 3.36 -13.07 -25.87
N ASP A 166 4.31 -13.86 -25.35
CA ASP A 166 4.90 -15.01 -26.06
C ASP A 166 3.84 -16.12 -26.30
N GLN A 167 2.95 -16.34 -25.33
CA GLN A 167 1.90 -17.35 -25.40
C GLN A 167 0.59 -16.83 -26.01
N ARG A 168 0.57 -15.55 -26.41
CA ARG A 168 -0.60 -14.87 -27.01
C ARG A 168 -1.84 -15.00 -26.14
N VAL A 169 -1.71 -14.82 -24.82
CA VAL A 169 -2.83 -14.74 -23.90
C VAL A 169 -3.43 -13.34 -24.01
N GLU A 170 -4.64 -13.24 -24.54
CA GLU A 170 -5.32 -11.97 -24.75
C GLU A 170 -6.34 -11.74 -23.61
N PRO A 171 -6.16 -10.70 -22.75
CA PRO A 171 -7.16 -10.34 -21.77
C PRO A 171 -8.47 -9.89 -22.42
N LYS A 172 -9.61 -10.37 -21.89
CA LYS A 172 -10.93 -9.93 -22.33
C LYS A 172 -11.23 -8.51 -21.85
N GLY A 173 -11.03 -8.25 -20.57
CA GLY A 173 -11.11 -6.91 -20.00
C GLY A 173 -9.83 -6.10 -20.30
N ARG A 174 -9.49 -5.18 -19.41
CA ARG A 174 -8.30 -4.35 -19.50
C ARG A 174 -7.30 -4.76 -18.41
N LEU A 175 -6.10 -5.14 -18.81
CA LEU A 175 -5.00 -5.39 -17.89
C LEU A 175 -3.99 -4.24 -17.96
N ILE A 176 -3.68 -3.67 -16.80
CA ILE A 176 -2.70 -2.61 -16.63
C ILE A 176 -1.54 -3.18 -15.81
N MET A 177 -0.36 -3.29 -16.42
CA MET A 177 0.87 -3.74 -15.76
C MET A 177 1.74 -2.53 -15.45
N VAL A 178 2.19 -2.41 -14.20
CA VAL A 178 2.84 -1.21 -13.69
C VAL A 178 4.13 -1.54 -12.97
N GLY A 179 5.17 -0.69 -13.17
CA GLY A 179 6.24 -0.49 -12.21
C GLY A 179 6.00 0.85 -11.54
N ASN A 180 5.53 0.86 -10.29
CA ASN A 180 5.19 2.11 -9.61
C ASN A 180 6.32 2.68 -8.78
N VAL A 181 6.20 3.96 -8.43
CA VAL A 181 7.18 4.70 -7.62
C VAL A 181 6.63 5.06 -6.25
N GLY A 182 7.52 5.22 -5.27
CA GLY A 182 7.19 5.82 -3.98
C GLY A 182 6.30 4.94 -3.11
N GLU A 183 6.47 3.63 -3.16
CA GLU A 183 5.88 2.72 -2.16
C GLU A 183 6.56 2.97 -0.83
N GLU A 184 7.88 3.08 -0.80
CA GLU A 184 8.70 3.09 0.40
C GLU A 184 8.71 4.43 1.14
N GLY A 185 8.78 4.32 2.47
CA GLY A 185 9.09 5.41 3.41
C GLY A 185 8.47 6.76 3.07
N PRO A 186 9.28 7.76 2.72
CA PRO A 186 8.81 9.11 2.42
C PRO A 186 8.03 9.22 1.10
N GLY A 187 8.08 8.20 0.25
CA GLY A 187 7.31 8.13 -1.00
C GLY A 187 5.80 8.12 -0.78
N ASN A 188 5.33 7.60 0.36
CA ASN A 188 3.94 7.71 0.83
C ASN A 188 2.89 7.25 -0.20
N LEU A 189 3.17 6.17 -0.92
CA LEU A 189 2.33 5.58 -1.97
C LEU A 189 2.03 6.56 -3.12
N ARG A 190 2.93 7.52 -3.43
CA ARG A 190 2.65 8.60 -4.39
C ARG A 190 2.32 8.08 -5.80
N GLY A 191 3.00 7.01 -6.23
CA GLY A 191 2.77 6.39 -7.52
C GLY A 191 1.37 5.81 -7.63
N VAL A 192 0.99 4.94 -6.70
CA VAL A 192 -0.36 4.34 -6.68
C VAL A 192 -1.43 5.40 -6.45
N ARG A 193 -1.17 6.40 -5.61
CA ARG A 193 -2.07 7.54 -5.43
C ARG A 193 -2.33 8.27 -6.75
N HIS A 194 -1.28 8.54 -7.54
CA HIS A 194 -1.41 9.14 -8.86
C HIS A 194 -2.24 8.26 -9.81
N LEU A 195 -1.95 6.96 -9.87
CA LEU A 195 -2.68 6.00 -10.70
C LEU A 195 -4.17 5.99 -10.38
N LEU A 196 -4.55 5.92 -9.10
CA LEU A 196 -5.94 5.75 -8.67
C LEU A 196 -6.75 7.05 -8.62
N THR A 197 -6.09 8.22 -8.45
CA THR A 197 -6.81 9.51 -8.30
C THR A 197 -6.70 10.42 -9.51
N LYS A 198 -5.78 10.14 -10.45
CA LYS A 198 -5.53 10.94 -11.65
C LYS A 198 -5.62 10.10 -12.91
N GLU A 199 -4.65 9.21 -13.14
CA GLU A 199 -4.47 8.49 -14.39
C GLU A 199 -5.66 7.57 -14.73
N PHE A 200 -6.10 6.78 -13.76
CA PHE A 200 -7.20 5.82 -13.88
C PHE A 200 -8.32 6.07 -12.86
N ALA A 201 -8.55 7.31 -12.47
CA ALA A 201 -9.55 7.65 -11.46
C ALA A 201 -10.92 7.02 -11.77
N GLY A 202 -11.43 6.19 -10.84
CA GLY A 202 -12.73 5.51 -10.97
C GLY A 202 -12.80 4.44 -12.07
N LYS A 203 -11.65 3.96 -12.59
CA LYS A 203 -11.61 2.99 -13.70
C LYS A 203 -11.01 1.64 -13.33
N ILE A 204 -10.54 1.45 -12.10
CA ILE A 204 -9.91 0.22 -11.63
C ILE A 204 -10.94 -0.60 -10.86
N ASP A 205 -11.22 -1.82 -11.33
CA ASP A 205 -12.12 -2.76 -10.67
C ASP A 205 -11.39 -3.67 -9.68
N TYR A 206 -10.11 -4.04 -9.99
CA TYR A 206 -9.27 -4.87 -9.14
C TYR A 206 -7.83 -4.37 -9.13
N PHE A 207 -7.20 -4.41 -7.97
CA PHE A 207 -5.80 -4.02 -7.78
C PHE A 207 -5.00 -5.17 -7.15
N ILE A 208 -3.84 -5.48 -7.74
CA ILE A 208 -2.91 -6.50 -7.24
C ILE A 208 -1.54 -5.84 -7.10
N SER A 209 -0.98 -5.82 -5.88
CA SER A 209 0.44 -5.57 -5.68
C SER A 209 1.17 -6.91 -5.64
N VAL A 210 2.33 -6.98 -6.27
CA VAL A 210 3.28 -8.07 -6.05
C VAL A 210 4.43 -7.47 -5.26
N ASP A 211 4.61 -7.91 -4.02
CA ASP A 211 5.52 -7.26 -3.09
C ASP A 211 6.25 -8.31 -2.24
N GLY A 212 7.56 -8.30 -2.36
CA GLY A 212 8.45 -9.21 -1.67
C GLY A 212 8.43 -10.66 -2.15
N ALA A 213 9.28 -11.47 -1.53
CA ALA A 213 9.35 -12.92 -1.71
C ALA A 213 8.41 -13.64 -0.74
N GLY A 214 8.05 -14.88 -1.05
CA GLY A 214 7.20 -15.73 -0.20
C GLY A 214 6.22 -16.56 -1.02
N SER A 215 5.43 -17.37 -0.31
CA SER A 215 4.43 -18.27 -0.90
C SER A 215 3.13 -18.24 -0.11
N GLY A 216 2.00 -18.16 -0.80
CA GLY A 216 0.66 -18.36 -0.22
C GLY A 216 0.12 -17.24 0.69
N ALA A 217 0.92 -16.27 1.09
CA ALA A 217 0.42 -15.13 1.87
C ALA A 217 -0.35 -14.15 0.96
N ILE A 218 -1.51 -13.72 1.42
CA ILE A 218 -2.40 -12.78 0.75
C ILE A 218 -2.66 -11.62 1.71
N THR A 219 -2.08 -10.46 1.45
CA THR A 219 -2.38 -9.26 2.23
C THR A 219 -3.72 -8.71 1.80
N SER A 220 -4.73 -8.88 2.65
CA SER A 220 -6.11 -8.39 2.46
C SER A 220 -6.49 -7.30 3.47
N ARG A 221 -5.61 -7.04 4.45
CA ARG A 221 -5.77 -6.01 5.46
C ARG A 221 -4.58 -5.05 5.44
N ALA A 222 -4.89 -3.75 5.40
CA ALA A 222 -3.94 -2.67 5.30
C ALA A 222 -3.53 -2.16 6.70
N VAL A 223 -2.26 -2.32 7.05
CA VAL A 223 -1.67 -1.66 8.22
C VAL A 223 -1.38 -0.21 7.85
N GLY A 224 -2.17 0.70 8.41
CA GLY A 224 -1.96 2.14 8.20
C GLY A 224 -0.82 2.70 9.06
N SER A 225 -0.34 3.89 8.66
CA SER A 225 0.68 4.61 9.42
C SER A 225 0.45 6.11 9.42
N HIS A 226 0.78 6.76 10.57
CA HIS A 226 1.00 8.19 10.65
C HIS A 226 2.47 8.44 10.93
N ARG A 227 3.08 9.36 10.16
CA ARG A 227 4.49 9.72 10.28
C ARG A 227 4.64 11.23 10.37
N TYR A 228 5.36 11.68 11.37
CA TYR A 228 5.60 13.10 11.62
C TYR A 228 7.08 13.43 11.79
N LEU A 229 7.49 14.55 11.23
CA LEU A 229 8.65 15.30 11.65
C LEU A 229 8.18 16.28 12.73
N VAL A 230 8.64 16.11 13.97
CA VAL A 230 8.32 17.00 15.09
C VAL A 230 9.52 17.87 15.36
N SER A 231 9.33 19.19 15.27
CA SER A 231 10.37 20.21 15.50
C SER A 231 10.12 20.93 16.81
N PHE A 232 11.14 20.99 17.66
CA PHE A 232 11.17 21.80 18.87
C PHE A 232 12.05 23.02 18.60
N GLU A 233 11.51 24.20 18.74
CA GLU A 233 12.22 25.49 18.52
C GLU A 233 12.31 26.28 19.81
N GLY A 234 13.44 26.96 20.04
CA GLY A 234 13.70 27.74 21.23
C GLY A 234 14.71 28.86 21.00
N PRO A 235 15.12 29.58 22.05
CA PRO A 235 15.92 30.80 21.92
C PRO A 235 17.36 30.58 21.45
N GLY A 236 17.94 29.40 21.71
CA GLY A 236 19.36 29.15 21.50
C GLY A 236 20.25 29.96 22.47
N GLY A 237 21.56 29.70 22.46
CA GLY A 237 22.50 30.47 23.24
C GLY A 237 23.75 29.71 23.67
N HIS A 238 24.67 30.42 24.34
CA HIS A 238 25.89 29.84 24.94
C HIS A 238 25.51 29.03 26.17
N SER A 239 25.94 27.78 26.29
CA SER A 239 25.50 26.86 27.37
C SER A 239 25.77 27.36 28.78
N TYR A 240 26.87 28.06 29.00
CA TYR A 240 27.20 28.68 30.27
C TYR A 240 26.56 30.07 30.43
N GLY A 241 26.78 30.97 29.46
CA GLY A 241 26.31 32.37 29.57
C GLY A 241 24.79 32.54 29.49
N ALA A 242 24.10 31.63 28.82
CA ALA A 242 22.64 31.59 28.71
C ALA A 242 22.01 30.45 29.55
N PHE A 243 22.72 29.95 30.55
CA PHE A 243 22.16 28.93 31.44
C PHE A 243 20.88 29.44 32.11
N GLY A 244 19.83 28.65 32.09
CA GLY A 244 18.49 29.07 32.52
C GLY A 244 17.52 29.41 31.40
N MET A 245 17.97 29.30 30.14
CA MET A 245 17.09 29.35 28.96
C MET A 245 16.53 27.98 28.65
N THR A 246 15.31 27.93 28.07
CA THR A 246 14.72 26.69 27.59
C THR A 246 15.57 26.07 26.47
N ASN A 247 15.66 24.74 26.49
CA ASN A 247 16.50 23.98 25.56
C ASN A 247 15.66 23.01 24.76
N PRO A 248 15.52 23.21 23.42
CA PRO A 248 14.81 22.29 22.54
C PRO A 248 15.24 20.83 22.61
N MET A 249 16.54 20.56 22.79
CA MET A 249 17.06 19.21 22.93
C MET A 249 16.59 18.54 24.24
N HIS A 250 16.51 19.29 25.33
CA HIS A 250 15.99 18.77 26.61
C HIS A 250 14.49 18.53 26.52
N ALA A 251 13.75 19.42 25.88
CA ALA A 251 12.30 19.25 25.62
C ALA A 251 12.05 17.99 24.81
N MET A 252 12.80 17.79 23.71
CA MET A 252 12.72 16.57 22.86
C MET A 252 13.09 15.31 23.65
N GLY A 253 14.18 15.34 24.46
CA GLY A 253 14.56 14.20 25.28
C GLY A 253 13.47 13.78 26.26
N ARG A 254 12.79 14.76 26.91
CA ARG A 254 11.62 14.49 27.77
C ARG A 254 10.45 13.91 26.98
N ALA A 255 10.19 14.44 25.81
CA ALA A 255 9.14 13.94 24.93
C ALA A 255 9.40 12.49 24.52
N ILE A 256 10.64 12.15 24.13
CA ILE A 256 11.04 10.78 23.79
C ILE A 256 10.84 9.82 24.96
N ALA A 257 11.25 10.22 26.20
CA ALA A 257 11.03 9.43 27.39
C ALA A 257 9.52 9.17 27.62
N ASN A 258 8.69 10.22 27.54
CA ASN A 258 7.24 10.08 27.69
C ASN A 258 6.62 9.17 26.60
N ILE A 259 7.11 9.27 25.36
CA ILE A 259 6.66 8.39 24.25
C ILE A 259 7.05 6.95 24.55
N ALA A 260 8.27 6.68 25.00
CA ALA A 260 8.75 5.33 25.28
C ALA A 260 7.93 4.59 26.37
N ASP A 261 7.30 5.33 27.26
CA ASP A 261 6.47 4.78 28.34
C ASP A 261 5.00 4.51 27.93
N ILE A 262 4.60 4.87 26.70
CA ILE A 262 3.23 4.67 26.23
C ILE A 262 2.91 3.18 26.14
N GLN A 263 1.81 2.79 26.80
CA GLN A 263 1.27 1.43 26.69
C GLN A 263 0.26 1.34 25.55
N VAL A 264 0.39 0.29 24.72
CA VAL A 264 -0.45 0.04 23.56
C VAL A 264 -1.02 -1.38 23.58
N PRO A 265 -2.18 -1.62 22.93
CA PRO A 265 -2.73 -2.96 22.82
C PRO A 265 -1.89 -3.83 21.88
N THR A 266 -1.95 -5.14 22.11
CA THR A 266 -1.36 -6.16 21.22
C THR A 266 -2.36 -6.67 20.16
N ARG A 267 -3.67 -6.46 20.41
CA ARG A 267 -4.76 -6.83 19.51
C ARG A 267 -5.88 -5.78 19.59
N PRO A 268 -6.17 -5.04 18.50
CA PRO A 268 -5.37 -5.01 17.27
C PRO A 268 -3.95 -4.52 17.57
N LYS A 269 -2.96 -4.96 16.79
CA LYS A 269 -1.56 -4.58 17.00
C LYS A 269 -1.40 -3.08 16.76
N VAL A 270 -0.77 -2.42 17.73
CA VAL A 270 -0.33 -1.01 17.62
C VAL A 270 1.19 -0.96 17.85
N THR A 271 1.88 -0.20 17.03
CA THR A 271 3.30 0.06 17.18
C THR A 271 3.61 1.54 17.02
N PHE A 272 4.69 1.98 17.64
CA PHE A 272 5.24 3.32 17.44
C PHE A 272 6.76 3.28 17.60
N ASN A 273 7.43 4.25 16.97
CA ASN A 273 8.88 4.38 17.06
C ASN A 273 9.30 5.84 16.86
N VAL A 274 10.29 6.29 17.61
CA VAL A 274 11.08 7.48 17.30
C VAL A 274 12.33 7.00 16.58
N GLY A 275 12.31 7.05 15.26
CA GLY A 275 13.33 6.42 14.40
C GLY A 275 14.54 7.30 14.13
N ILE A 276 14.34 8.63 14.10
CA ILE A 276 15.40 9.58 13.77
C ILE A 276 15.33 10.76 14.73
N VAL A 277 16.49 11.22 15.17
CA VAL A 277 16.65 12.47 15.94
C VAL A 277 17.76 13.32 15.33
N ARG A 278 17.55 14.65 15.28
CA ARG A 278 18.52 15.61 14.76
C ARG A 278 18.54 16.86 15.64
N GLY A 279 19.67 17.55 15.71
CA GLY A 279 19.80 18.83 16.40
C GLY A 279 21.18 19.04 16.98
N GLY A 280 21.41 20.28 17.41
CA GLY A 280 22.70 20.69 17.96
C GLY A 280 23.72 21.10 16.90
N THR A 281 24.63 22.00 17.29
CA THR A 281 25.74 22.50 16.46
C THR A 281 27.08 22.38 17.18
N SER A 282 27.08 22.46 18.49
CA SER A 282 28.29 22.37 19.34
C SER A 282 27.89 21.95 20.74
N VAL A 283 28.80 21.26 21.47
CA VAL A 283 28.60 20.78 22.84
C VAL A 283 28.31 21.90 23.84
N ASN A 284 28.82 23.11 23.58
CA ASN A 284 28.65 24.27 24.41
C ASN A 284 27.58 25.28 23.93
N THR A 285 26.62 24.80 23.11
CA THR A 285 25.51 25.59 22.60
C THR A 285 24.17 25.02 23.03
N ILE A 286 23.29 25.87 23.59
CA ILE A 286 21.86 25.57 23.68
C ILE A 286 21.35 25.67 22.25
N THR A 287 20.94 24.54 21.68
CA THR A 287 20.46 24.51 20.26
C THR A 287 19.21 25.36 20.09
N PRO A 288 19.05 26.08 18.97
CA PRO A 288 17.80 26.78 18.68
C PRO A 288 16.72 25.82 18.14
N SER A 289 17.11 24.61 17.68
CA SER A 289 16.17 23.62 17.15
C SER A 289 16.64 22.20 17.44
N ALA A 290 15.67 21.32 17.71
CA ALA A 290 15.84 19.87 17.74
C ALA A 290 14.64 19.20 17.05
N GLN A 291 14.86 18.08 16.37
CA GLN A 291 13.84 17.40 15.57
C GLN A 291 13.86 15.91 15.83
N MET A 292 12.68 15.28 15.73
CA MET A 292 12.53 13.83 15.72
C MET A 292 11.52 13.38 14.69
N GLU A 293 11.75 12.23 14.07
CA GLU A 293 10.79 11.58 13.20
C GLU A 293 10.14 10.40 13.92
N ILE A 294 8.81 10.37 13.84
CA ILE A 294 7.97 9.40 14.56
C ILE A 294 7.17 8.60 13.54
N ASP A 295 7.14 7.27 13.67
CA ASP A 295 6.29 6.35 12.95
C ASP A 295 5.30 5.69 13.90
N MET A 296 4.01 5.65 13.54
CA MET A 296 2.95 4.96 14.28
C MET A 296 2.21 4.06 13.31
N ARG A 297 1.88 2.84 13.72
CA ARG A 297 1.19 1.87 12.86
C ARG A 297 0.10 1.11 13.60
N SER A 298 -0.99 0.84 12.89
CA SER A 298 -2.03 -0.12 13.29
C SER A 298 -2.83 -0.59 12.07
N GLU A 299 -3.43 -1.78 12.18
CA GLU A 299 -4.48 -2.25 11.24
C GLU A 299 -5.88 -1.68 11.60
N SER A 300 -6.01 -0.97 12.72
CA SER A 300 -7.23 -0.31 13.19
C SER A 300 -7.11 1.19 13.09
N ALA A 301 -8.01 1.84 12.35
CA ALA A 301 -8.07 3.29 12.24
C ALA A 301 -8.32 3.97 13.61
N THR A 302 -9.16 3.34 14.44
CA THR A 302 -9.47 3.83 15.80
C THR A 302 -8.22 3.82 16.66
N GLU A 303 -7.48 2.71 16.67
CA GLU A 303 -6.26 2.58 17.47
C GLU A 303 -5.12 3.46 16.92
N LEU A 304 -5.02 3.61 15.58
CA LEU A 304 -4.05 4.52 14.98
C LEU A 304 -4.32 5.97 15.38
N SER A 305 -5.57 6.38 15.43
CA SER A 305 -5.97 7.71 15.93
C SER A 305 -5.71 7.85 17.44
N ALA A 306 -5.96 6.81 18.21
CA ALA A 306 -5.73 6.82 19.67
C ALA A 306 -4.26 6.95 20.02
N ILE A 307 -3.36 6.24 19.31
CA ILE A 307 -1.91 6.38 19.54
C ILE A 307 -1.39 7.75 19.10
N ASP A 308 -1.92 8.33 18.00
CA ASP A 308 -1.57 9.69 17.56
C ASP A 308 -1.86 10.71 18.66
N VAL A 309 -3.04 10.65 19.27
CA VAL A 309 -3.41 11.53 20.40
C VAL A 309 -2.44 11.36 21.59
N LYS A 310 -2.12 10.12 21.97
CA LYS A 310 -1.17 9.84 23.08
C LYS A 310 0.22 10.40 22.78
N ILE A 311 0.73 10.21 21.57
CA ILE A 311 2.06 10.70 21.17
C ILE A 311 2.09 12.23 21.16
N ARG A 312 1.10 12.91 20.62
CA ARG A 312 1.01 14.38 20.66
C ARG A 312 0.97 14.88 22.09
N ALA A 313 0.21 14.24 22.98
CA ALA A 313 0.16 14.58 24.38
C ALA A 313 1.53 14.40 25.08
N ALA A 314 2.25 13.32 24.78
CA ALA A 314 3.59 13.05 25.30
C ALA A 314 4.62 14.11 24.85
N VAL A 315 4.54 14.52 23.58
CA VAL A 315 5.37 15.58 23.01
C VAL A 315 5.13 16.92 23.72
N GLU A 316 3.86 17.33 23.84
CA GLU A 316 3.49 18.58 24.49
C GLU A 316 3.85 18.56 26.01
N ALA A 317 3.71 17.42 26.69
CA ALA A 317 4.13 17.27 28.08
C ALA A 317 5.65 17.46 28.22
N GLY A 318 6.47 16.95 27.30
CA GLY A 318 7.91 17.17 27.28
C GLY A 318 8.28 18.64 27.11
N ALA A 319 7.63 19.33 26.16
CA ALA A 319 7.81 20.77 25.95
C ALA A 319 7.32 21.60 27.15
N ALA A 320 6.20 21.25 27.78
CA ALA A 320 5.65 21.91 28.95
C ALA A 320 6.57 21.75 30.17
N ALA A 321 7.13 20.57 30.39
CA ALA A 321 8.07 20.31 31.45
C ALA A 321 9.36 21.16 31.32
N GLU A 322 9.85 21.34 30.09
CA GLU A 322 11.01 22.21 29.86
C GLU A 322 10.66 23.69 30.07
N ARG A 323 9.50 24.16 29.63
CA ARG A 323 9.00 25.51 29.90
C ARG A 323 8.85 25.77 31.42
N ALA A 324 8.28 24.81 32.14
CA ALA A 324 8.10 24.91 33.60
C ALA A 324 9.43 24.91 34.36
N ARG A 325 10.45 24.21 33.87
CA ARG A 325 11.80 24.22 34.44
C ARG A 325 12.46 25.59 34.38
N TRP A 326 12.18 26.38 33.36
CA TRP A 326 12.83 27.67 33.11
C TRP A 326 11.80 28.79 32.89
N PRO A 327 11.04 29.19 33.93
CA PRO A 327 9.93 30.13 33.78
C PRO A 327 10.37 31.55 33.37
N ASN A 328 11.64 31.89 33.58
CA ASN A 328 12.22 33.19 33.26
C ASN A 328 12.96 33.18 31.89
N SER A 329 12.82 32.11 31.10
CA SER A 329 13.40 32.05 29.75
C SER A 329 12.80 33.13 28.88
N ARG A 330 13.62 33.81 28.05
CA ARG A 330 13.17 34.88 27.14
C ARG A 330 12.19 34.41 26.10
N ALA A 331 12.27 33.15 25.74
CA ALA A 331 11.33 32.47 24.85
C ALA A 331 11.07 31.06 25.35
N GLY A 332 9.85 30.60 25.18
CA GLY A 332 9.48 29.20 25.45
C GLY A 332 9.87 28.27 24.33
N ILE A 333 9.55 26.98 24.52
CA ILE A 333 9.64 25.99 23.42
C ILE A 333 8.38 26.05 22.56
N THR A 334 8.55 26.13 21.25
CA THR A 334 7.48 25.93 20.26
C THR A 334 7.62 24.55 19.66
N VAL A 335 6.50 23.84 19.50
CA VAL A 335 6.44 22.53 18.85
C VAL A 335 5.71 22.69 17.52
N LYS A 336 6.28 22.14 16.45
CA LYS A 336 5.66 22.07 15.12
C LYS A 336 5.61 20.62 14.64
N TYR A 337 4.57 20.27 13.90
CA TYR A 337 4.38 18.97 13.31
C TYR A 337 4.26 19.10 11.79
N ASP A 338 5.18 18.46 11.08
CA ASP A 338 5.09 18.29 9.64
C ASP A 338 4.74 16.83 9.35
N THR A 339 3.65 16.63 8.62
CA THR A 339 3.25 15.28 8.19
C THR A 339 4.16 14.82 7.07
N ILE A 340 4.93 13.75 7.31
CA ILE A 340 5.86 13.18 6.33
C ILE A 340 5.34 11.89 5.69
N GLY A 341 4.21 11.36 6.15
CA GLY A 341 3.53 10.23 5.54
C GLY A 341 2.24 9.86 6.26
N ILE A 342 1.22 9.54 5.47
CA ILE A 342 -0.04 8.96 5.95
C ILE A 342 -0.42 7.84 5.01
N ARG A 343 -0.44 6.61 5.53
CA ARG A 343 -1.02 5.45 4.85
C ARG A 343 -2.33 5.09 5.53
N PRO A 344 -3.42 4.92 4.79
CA PRO A 344 -4.71 4.57 5.38
C PRO A 344 -4.70 3.13 5.88
N THR A 345 -5.57 2.86 6.85
CA THR A 345 -5.95 1.50 7.24
C THR A 345 -7.14 1.04 6.42
N GLY A 346 -7.34 -0.26 6.36
CA GLY A 346 -8.52 -0.85 5.74
C GLY A 346 -8.47 -2.37 5.79
N GLY A 347 -9.56 -3.00 5.40
CA GLY A 347 -9.60 -4.45 5.34
C GLY A 347 -10.74 -4.93 4.46
N GLN A 348 -10.56 -6.11 3.90
CA GLN A 348 -11.58 -6.82 3.17
C GLN A 348 -11.91 -8.12 3.92
N SER A 349 -13.15 -8.56 3.79
CA SER A 349 -13.55 -9.87 4.29
C SER A 349 -12.76 -10.98 3.59
N ASP A 350 -12.43 -12.05 4.30
CA ASP A 350 -11.88 -13.26 3.70
C ASP A 350 -12.84 -13.87 2.66
N ASP A 351 -14.12 -13.52 2.72
CA ASP A 351 -15.14 -13.88 1.72
C ASP A 351 -15.24 -12.90 0.53
N ALA A 352 -14.43 -11.82 0.51
CA ALA A 352 -14.42 -10.92 -0.64
C ALA A 352 -14.02 -11.67 -1.92
N PRO A 353 -14.68 -11.42 -3.07
CA PRO A 353 -14.42 -12.17 -4.31
C PRO A 353 -12.95 -12.22 -4.72
N ILE A 354 -12.21 -11.11 -4.60
CA ILE A 354 -10.77 -11.09 -4.92
C ILE A 354 -9.95 -11.96 -3.96
N VAL A 355 -10.29 -11.97 -2.66
CA VAL A 355 -9.59 -12.78 -1.65
C VAL A 355 -9.85 -14.26 -1.90
N ARG A 356 -11.11 -14.65 -2.15
CA ARG A 356 -11.48 -16.03 -2.50
C ARG A 356 -10.84 -16.48 -3.81
N THR A 357 -10.74 -15.61 -4.80
CA THR A 357 -10.02 -15.89 -6.05
C THR A 357 -8.53 -16.12 -5.78
N ALA A 358 -7.92 -15.30 -4.92
CA ALA A 358 -6.52 -15.46 -4.54
C ALA A 358 -6.27 -16.78 -3.78
N TRP A 359 -7.17 -17.16 -2.87
CA TRP A 359 -7.11 -18.45 -2.17
C TRP A 359 -7.13 -19.61 -3.16
N ALA A 360 -8.10 -19.61 -4.07
CA ALA A 360 -8.21 -20.65 -5.09
C ALA A 360 -6.97 -20.72 -6.00
N ALA A 361 -6.37 -19.57 -6.34
CA ALA A 361 -5.16 -19.53 -7.14
C ALA A 361 -3.93 -20.07 -6.39
N VAL A 362 -3.81 -19.79 -5.09
CA VAL A 362 -2.75 -20.31 -4.23
C VAL A 362 -2.88 -21.83 -4.08
N GLU A 363 -4.10 -22.34 -3.81
CA GLU A 363 -4.40 -23.78 -3.70
C GLU A 363 -4.14 -24.51 -5.03
N ALA A 364 -4.46 -23.90 -6.18
CA ALA A 364 -4.18 -24.48 -7.50
C ALA A 364 -2.68 -24.67 -7.79
N LEU A 365 -1.82 -24.03 -6.98
CA LEU A 365 -0.36 -24.14 -7.04
C LEU A 365 0.20 -25.06 -5.93
N ASP A 366 -0.64 -25.80 -5.20
CA ASP A 366 -0.25 -26.61 -4.06
C ASP A 366 0.47 -25.81 -2.95
N TRP A 367 0.13 -24.54 -2.80
CA TRP A 367 0.55 -23.71 -1.68
C TRP A 367 -0.58 -23.59 -0.65
N LEU A 368 -0.22 -23.29 0.60
CA LEU A 368 -1.20 -23.06 1.66
C LEU A 368 -1.55 -21.56 1.73
N PRO A 369 -2.82 -21.18 1.46
CA PRO A 369 -3.21 -19.78 1.54
C PRO A 369 -3.32 -19.32 2.99
N ALA A 370 -2.92 -18.06 3.22
CA ALA A 370 -3.07 -17.38 4.49
C ALA A 370 -3.35 -15.89 4.27
N THR A 371 -4.43 -15.36 4.88
CA THR A 371 -4.66 -13.91 4.90
C THR A 371 -3.85 -13.26 5.99
N VAL A 372 -3.20 -12.15 5.65
CA VAL A 372 -2.33 -11.38 6.55
C VAL A 372 -2.65 -9.90 6.50
N ALA A 373 -2.09 -9.15 7.45
CA ALA A 373 -2.10 -7.68 7.45
C ALA A 373 -0.67 -7.18 7.19
N SER A 374 -0.52 -6.23 6.26
CA SER A 374 0.76 -5.58 5.97
C SER A 374 0.52 -4.15 5.49
N SER A 375 1.60 -3.37 5.38
CA SER A 375 1.58 -2.03 4.79
C SER A 375 2.25 -2.10 3.43
N THR A 376 1.47 -1.96 2.36
CA THR A 376 1.89 -2.12 0.97
C THR A 376 1.13 -1.12 0.08
N ASP A 377 1.39 -1.15 -1.21
CA ASP A 377 0.63 -0.38 -2.21
C ASP A 377 -0.89 -0.66 -2.17
N ALA A 378 -1.30 -1.86 -1.72
CA ALA A 378 -2.71 -2.20 -1.58
C ALA A 378 -3.45 -1.40 -0.49
N ASN A 379 -2.74 -0.73 0.44
CA ASN A 379 -3.37 0.10 1.47
C ASN A 379 -4.34 1.14 0.90
N LEU A 380 -3.90 1.82 -0.14
CA LEU A 380 -4.69 2.92 -0.70
C LEU A 380 -5.95 2.43 -1.41
N PRO A 381 -5.91 1.48 -2.37
CA PRO A 381 -7.12 0.98 -3.01
C PRO A 381 -8.07 0.29 -2.02
N ILE A 382 -7.57 -0.47 -1.03
CA ILE A 382 -8.41 -1.05 0.03
C ILE A 382 -9.20 0.06 0.76
N ALA A 383 -8.52 1.12 1.16
CA ALA A 383 -9.17 2.24 1.85
C ALA A 383 -10.16 3.03 0.97
N MET A 384 -9.96 3.00 -0.36
CA MET A 384 -10.88 3.59 -1.34
C MET A 384 -12.07 2.67 -1.68
N GLY A 385 -12.14 1.46 -1.10
CA GLY A 385 -13.18 0.47 -1.39
C GLY A 385 -12.99 -0.26 -2.72
N ILE A 386 -11.82 -0.17 -3.32
CA ILE A 386 -11.45 -0.95 -4.51
C ILE A 386 -10.98 -2.33 -4.04
N PRO A 387 -11.53 -3.43 -4.56
CA PRO A 387 -11.04 -4.78 -4.28
C PRO A 387 -9.54 -4.89 -4.59
N ALA A 388 -8.71 -5.11 -3.55
CA ALA A 388 -7.25 -5.08 -3.69
C ALA A 388 -6.56 -6.08 -2.76
N ILE A 389 -5.46 -6.64 -3.22
CA ILE A 389 -4.60 -7.54 -2.45
C ILE A 389 -3.14 -7.30 -2.77
N THR A 390 -2.27 -7.72 -1.84
CA THR A 390 -0.86 -7.93 -2.16
C THR A 390 -0.56 -9.43 -2.09
N ILE A 391 0.23 -9.90 -3.05
CA ILE A 391 0.73 -11.28 -3.14
C ILE A 391 2.26 -11.28 -3.15
N ASN A 392 2.85 -12.41 -2.79
CA ASN A 392 4.29 -12.60 -2.84
C ASN A 392 4.75 -13.17 -4.18
N GLY A 393 5.99 -12.88 -4.52
CA GLY A 393 6.59 -13.22 -5.82
C GLY A 393 7.24 -14.62 -5.91
N GLY A 394 7.14 -15.46 -4.87
CA GLY A 394 7.84 -16.77 -4.81
C GLY A 394 9.25 -16.65 -4.25
N GLY A 395 9.83 -17.79 -3.82
CA GLY A 395 11.11 -17.83 -3.14
C GLY A 395 11.03 -17.38 -1.68
N VAL A 396 12.17 -17.06 -1.08
CA VAL A 396 12.26 -16.58 0.31
C VAL A 396 13.23 -15.41 0.40
N SER A 397 12.86 -14.33 1.07
CA SER A 397 13.77 -13.24 1.43
C SER A 397 13.95 -13.13 2.94
N THR A 398 15.08 -12.59 3.34
CA THR A 398 15.43 -12.29 4.73
C THR A 398 16.17 -10.97 4.81
N GLY A 399 15.99 -10.23 5.91
CA GLY A 399 16.71 -8.98 6.13
C GLY A 399 16.20 -7.81 5.31
N ALA A 400 14.93 -7.80 4.91
CA ALA A 400 14.30 -6.69 4.20
C ALA A 400 14.63 -5.35 4.88
N HIS A 401 14.86 -4.30 4.08
CA HIS A 401 15.33 -2.98 4.50
C HIS A 401 16.78 -2.93 5.05
N GLY A 402 17.49 -4.05 5.03
CA GLY A 402 18.93 -4.11 5.37
C GLY A 402 19.81 -4.19 4.13
N THR A 403 21.00 -3.62 4.18
CA THR A 403 21.99 -3.73 3.08
C THR A 403 22.44 -5.17 2.79
N GLU A 404 22.24 -6.07 3.76
CA GLU A 404 22.53 -7.51 3.67
C GLU A 404 21.29 -8.34 3.33
N GLU A 405 20.23 -7.69 2.86
CA GLU A 405 19.03 -8.40 2.39
C GLU A 405 19.41 -9.51 1.43
N ALA A 406 18.76 -10.67 1.58
CA ALA A 406 19.07 -11.81 0.74
C ALA A 406 17.78 -12.50 0.28
N TYR A 407 17.77 -12.82 -1.00
CA TYR A 407 16.78 -13.67 -1.64
C TYR A 407 17.38 -15.07 -1.86
N ARG A 408 16.57 -16.09 -1.61
CA ARG A 408 16.89 -17.48 -1.94
C ARG A 408 15.92 -17.98 -2.98
N GLU A 409 16.48 -18.45 -4.10
CA GLU A 409 15.72 -19.16 -5.13
C GLU A 409 15.39 -20.57 -4.66
N LEU A 410 14.11 -20.91 -4.57
CA LEU A 410 13.62 -22.26 -4.25
C LEU A 410 13.26 -23.01 -5.55
N PRO A 411 13.19 -24.36 -5.53
CA PRO A 411 12.79 -25.13 -6.70
C PRO A 411 11.43 -24.77 -7.28
N ASP A 412 10.55 -24.19 -6.48
CA ASP A 412 9.18 -23.79 -6.84
C ASP A 412 8.97 -22.27 -6.87
N SER A 413 10.04 -21.47 -6.87
CA SER A 413 9.94 -19.99 -6.94
C SER A 413 9.21 -19.49 -8.20
N TYR A 414 9.17 -20.29 -9.27
CA TYR A 414 8.41 -20.01 -10.48
C TYR A 414 6.89 -19.93 -10.24
N LYS A 415 6.39 -20.49 -9.14
CA LYS A 415 4.97 -20.40 -8.77
C LYS A 415 4.52 -18.97 -8.42
N GLY A 416 5.44 -18.08 -8.04
CA GLY A 416 5.11 -16.65 -7.84
C GLY A 416 4.56 -15.99 -9.12
N PRO A 417 5.30 -15.99 -10.23
CA PRO A 417 4.75 -15.54 -11.52
C PRO A 417 3.52 -16.33 -12.00
N GLN A 418 3.42 -17.62 -11.69
CA GLN A 418 2.22 -18.41 -11.98
C GLN A 418 1.00 -17.93 -11.20
N LEU A 419 1.17 -17.57 -9.92
CA LEU A 419 0.11 -16.99 -9.09
C LEU A 419 -0.39 -15.67 -9.70
N ALA A 420 0.53 -14.79 -10.09
CA ALA A 420 0.17 -13.55 -10.76
C ALA A 420 -0.62 -13.79 -12.06
N LEU A 421 -0.19 -14.76 -12.89
CA LEU A 421 -0.89 -15.15 -14.13
C LEU A 421 -2.31 -15.66 -13.84
N LEU A 422 -2.48 -16.59 -12.90
CA LEU A 422 -3.79 -17.16 -12.55
C LEU A 422 -4.74 -16.07 -12.05
N LEU A 423 -4.26 -15.17 -11.18
CA LEU A 423 -5.06 -14.08 -10.65
C LEU A 423 -5.49 -13.10 -11.73
N VAL A 424 -4.56 -12.58 -12.54
CA VAL A 424 -4.95 -11.62 -13.57
C VAL A 424 -5.90 -12.23 -14.59
N THR A 425 -5.67 -13.49 -15.01
CA THR A 425 -6.54 -14.15 -15.99
C THR A 425 -7.92 -14.49 -15.43
N ALA A 426 -8.02 -14.85 -14.15
CA ALA A 426 -9.30 -15.06 -13.47
C ALA A 426 -10.10 -13.75 -13.37
N LEU A 427 -9.44 -12.64 -13.01
CA LEU A 427 -10.11 -11.36 -12.77
C LEU A 427 -10.44 -10.61 -14.06
N VAL A 428 -9.52 -10.59 -15.05
CA VAL A 428 -9.72 -9.85 -16.30
C VAL A 428 -10.50 -10.65 -17.37
N GLY A 429 -10.54 -11.98 -17.20
CA GLY A 429 -11.00 -12.93 -18.21
C GLY A 429 -10.03 -13.08 -19.38
N VAL A 430 -10.18 -14.16 -20.15
CA VAL A 430 -9.35 -14.47 -21.33
C VAL A 430 -10.24 -14.60 -22.55
N VAL A 431 -9.77 -14.09 -23.69
CA VAL A 431 -10.46 -14.27 -24.99
C VAL A 431 -10.30 -15.72 -25.42
N ARG A 432 -11.42 -16.37 -25.73
CA ARG A 432 -11.48 -17.75 -26.25
C ARG A 432 -11.43 -17.78 -27.75
#